data_e65fe1ec2eaee3e1949918ca39643ce4
#
_entry.id   e65fe1ec2eaee3e1949918ca39643ce4
#
_cell.length_a   1.000
_cell.length_b   1.000
_cell.length_c   1.000
_cell.angle_alpha   90.00
_cell.angle_beta   90.00
_cell.angle_gamma   90.00
#
_symmetry.space_group_name_H-M   'P 1'
#
loop_
_entity.id
_entity.type
_entity.pdbx_description
1 polymer ?
#
loop_
_entity_poly.entity_id
_entity_poly.type
_entity_poly.pdbx_seq_one_letter_code
_entity_poly.pdbx_strand_id
1 'polypeptide(L)'
;MSGAPTPAEPPWPAAQRRTAAAELVRLKREIALRDDILSMAAHELRNPLHALSLHLALARTTAHGGNAPDAAERIRRAELTLKRYSERVTVLMELLASPGAVYPLAQRRIDVPALVATLIDSLEQEAGTRGIALRLERDEAAFGALRSVDPVAFEQVIDNLLLNAFKHSGASAVTIRLAADDGAWRVQVEDDGSGIAPADQRRIFEKFAVAAHSARGAGTGLGLWIVTRLVQAMGGTIAVDSAPGRGSIFTVSIPEGNDMGANR
;
A
#
# COMPACT_ATOMS: atom_id res chain seq x y z
N MET A 1 0.79 57.95 20.52
CA MET A 1 0.30 56.59 20.80
C MET A 1 -0.92 56.35 19.96
N SER A 2 -0.72 55.73 18.77
CA SER A 2 -1.82 55.46 17.84
C SER A 2 -2.34 54.06 18.07
N GLY A 3 -3.55 53.94 18.61
CA GLY A 3 -4.22 52.63 18.79
C GLY A 3 -4.65 52.09 17.45
N ALA A 4 -4.19 50.91 17.09
CA ALA A 4 -4.71 50.19 15.91
C ALA A 4 -6.23 49.92 16.10
N PRO A 5 -7.05 50.12 15.09
CA PRO A 5 -8.48 49.85 15.19
C PRO A 5 -8.71 48.36 15.41
N THR A 6 -9.47 48.04 16.45
CA THR A 6 -9.95 46.67 16.69
C THR A 6 -10.77 46.24 15.48
N PRO A 7 -10.53 45.05 14.89
CA PRO A 7 -11.30 44.59 13.76
C PRO A 7 -12.77 44.48 14.15
N ALA A 8 -13.63 45.14 13.38
CA ALA A 8 -15.09 45.14 13.61
C ALA A 8 -15.62 43.72 13.62
N GLU A 9 -16.38 43.34 14.64
CA GLU A 9 -17.05 42.05 14.70
C GLU A 9 -17.97 41.88 13.50
N PRO A 10 -17.94 40.74 12.82
CA PRO A 10 -18.81 40.50 11.67
C PRO A 10 -20.31 40.52 12.09
N PRO A 11 -21.19 41.03 11.25
CA PRO A 11 -22.59 41.34 11.60
C PRO A 11 -23.50 40.12 11.76
N TRP A 12 -22.97 38.95 11.97
CA TRP A 12 -23.74 37.71 12.01
C TRP A 12 -24.13 37.29 13.43
N PRO A 13 -25.30 36.62 13.62
CA PRO A 13 -25.71 36.04 14.89
C PRO A 13 -24.65 35.07 15.46
N ALA A 14 -24.52 35.02 16.78
CA ALA A 14 -23.51 34.21 17.47
C ALA A 14 -23.54 32.71 17.03
N ALA A 15 -24.72 32.17 16.73
CA ALA A 15 -24.89 30.81 16.24
C ALA A 15 -24.24 30.63 14.85
N GLN A 16 -24.43 31.57 13.93
CA GLN A 16 -23.82 31.52 12.59
C GLN A 16 -22.32 31.69 12.64
N ARG A 17 -21.78 32.52 13.55
CA ARG A 17 -20.34 32.65 13.79
C ARG A 17 -19.71 31.34 14.25
N ARG A 18 -20.39 30.61 15.17
CA ARG A 18 -19.91 29.30 15.65
C ARG A 18 -19.90 28.26 14.52
N THR A 19 -20.94 28.22 13.72
CA THR A 19 -21.03 27.32 12.56
C THR A 19 -19.94 27.62 11.52
N ALA A 20 -19.74 28.90 11.17
CA ALA A 20 -18.72 29.33 10.23
C ALA A 20 -17.30 29.05 10.78
N ALA A 21 -17.05 29.25 12.09
CA ALA A 21 -15.77 28.92 12.72
C ALA A 21 -15.50 27.41 12.70
N ALA A 22 -16.50 26.58 12.98
CA ALA A 22 -16.39 25.14 12.92
C ALA A 22 -16.10 24.65 11.48
N GLU A 23 -16.79 25.22 10.49
CA GLU A 23 -16.57 24.91 9.07
C GLU A 23 -15.16 25.35 8.61
N LEU A 24 -14.72 26.53 9.03
CA LEU A 24 -13.36 27.01 8.74
C LEU A 24 -12.28 26.07 9.33
N VAL A 25 -12.49 25.59 10.56
CA VAL A 25 -11.57 24.63 11.21
C VAL A 25 -11.58 23.30 10.43
N ARG A 26 -12.75 22.84 9.99
CA ARG A 26 -12.90 21.65 9.16
C ARG A 26 -12.14 21.80 7.84
N LEU A 27 -12.38 22.89 7.10
CA LEU A 27 -11.71 23.15 5.83
C LEU A 27 -10.20 23.31 5.97
N LYS A 28 -9.72 23.99 7.01
CA LYS A 28 -8.27 24.08 7.28
C LYS A 28 -7.65 22.72 7.55
N ARG A 29 -8.33 21.85 8.29
CA ARG A 29 -7.86 20.47 8.50
C ARG A 29 -7.82 19.66 7.20
N GLU A 30 -8.83 19.84 6.36
CA GLU A 30 -8.90 19.17 5.07
C GLU A 30 -7.78 19.65 4.12
N ILE A 31 -7.49 20.96 4.08
CA ILE A 31 -6.37 21.53 3.30
C ILE A 31 -5.03 21.00 3.83
N ALA A 32 -4.79 21.11 5.14
CA ALA A 32 -3.55 20.61 5.73
C ALA A 32 -3.34 19.12 5.45
N LEU A 33 -4.43 18.33 5.50
CA LEU A 33 -4.39 16.93 5.16
C LEU A 33 -4.03 16.69 3.67
N ARG A 34 -4.54 17.51 2.76
CA ARG A 34 -4.18 17.44 1.33
C ARG A 34 -2.72 17.81 1.09
N ASP A 35 -2.21 18.84 1.76
CA ASP A 35 -0.82 19.28 1.65
C ASP A 35 0.13 18.19 2.18
N ASP A 36 -0.18 17.57 3.31
CA ASP A 36 0.57 16.43 3.86
C ASP A 36 0.60 15.26 2.87
N ILE A 37 -0.54 14.94 2.24
CA ILE A 37 -0.67 13.89 1.23
C ILE A 37 0.20 14.19 0.01
N LEU A 38 0.13 15.41 -0.52
CA LEU A 38 0.94 15.81 -1.68
C LEU A 38 2.44 15.76 -1.38
N SER A 39 2.83 16.19 -0.19
CA SER A 39 4.23 16.13 0.27
C SER A 39 4.71 14.68 0.37
N MET A 40 3.90 13.79 0.94
CA MET A 40 4.22 12.38 1.08
C MET A 40 4.21 11.65 -0.26
N ALA A 41 3.22 11.93 -1.12
CA ALA A 41 3.19 11.39 -2.48
C ALA A 41 4.46 11.81 -3.26
N ALA A 42 4.88 13.07 -3.14
CA ALA A 42 6.13 13.53 -3.73
C ALA A 42 7.37 12.79 -3.20
N HIS A 43 7.36 12.42 -1.92
CA HIS A 43 8.46 11.65 -1.32
C HIS A 43 8.44 10.18 -1.79
N GLU A 44 7.28 9.56 -1.83
CA GLU A 44 7.07 8.21 -2.37
C GLU A 44 7.38 8.15 -3.88
N LEU A 45 7.11 9.22 -4.63
CA LEU A 45 7.47 9.34 -6.05
C LEU A 45 9.00 9.44 -6.26
N ARG A 46 9.74 10.04 -5.34
CA ARG A 46 11.19 10.25 -5.49
C ARG A 46 11.99 8.95 -5.43
N ASN A 47 11.63 8.03 -4.55
CA ASN A 47 12.38 6.79 -4.32
C ASN A 47 12.49 5.91 -5.57
N PRO A 48 11.40 5.55 -6.28
CA PRO A 48 11.49 4.72 -7.49
C PRO A 48 12.05 5.45 -8.70
N LEU A 49 11.87 6.79 -8.76
CA LEU A 49 12.57 7.57 -9.79
C LEU A 49 14.10 7.46 -9.64
N HIS A 50 14.63 7.38 -8.42
CA HIS A 50 16.02 7.06 -8.17
C HIS A 50 16.38 5.65 -8.62
N ALA A 51 15.58 4.65 -8.26
CA ALA A 51 15.81 3.25 -8.68
C ALA A 51 15.76 3.12 -10.22
N LEU A 52 14.77 3.73 -10.85
CA LEU A 52 14.64 3.79 -12.32
C LEU A 52 15.87 4.43 -12.97
N SER A 53 16.32 5.58 -12.45
CA SER A 53 17.50 6.30 -12.93
C SER A 53 18.76 5.44 -12.81
N LEU A 54 18.89 4.68 -11.71
CA LEU A 54 20.00 3.76 -11.51
C LEU A 54 19.97 2.59 -12.50
N HIS A 55 18.80 1.96 -12.69
CA HIS A 55 18.64 0.86 -13.67
C HIS A 55 18.98 1.32 -15.09
N LEU A 56 18.53 2.50 -15.50
CA LEU A 56 18.83 3.07 -16.82
C LEU A 56 20.32 3.45 -16.97
N ALA A 57 20.93 4.01 -15.91
CA ALA A 57 22.36 4.30 -15.92
C ALA A 57 23.22 3.03 -16.05
N LEU A 58 22.88 1.97 -15.29
CA LEU A 58 23.54 0.69 -15.38
C LEU A 58 23.30 0.02 -16.73
N ALA A 59 22.10 0.06 -17.29
CA ALA A 59 21.80 -0.44 -18.63
C ALA A 59 22.67 0.23 -19.69
N ARG A 60 22.82 1.55 -19.59
CA ARG A 60 23.67 2.33 -20.51
C ARG A 60 25.14 1.92 -20.41
N THR A 61 25.70 1.77 -19.21
CA THR A 61 27.10 1.35 -19.04
C THR A 61 27.33 -0.07 -19.54
N THR A 62 26.40 -0.98 -19.29
CA THR A 62 26.46 -2.38 -19.74
C THR A 62 26.37 -2.47 -21.27
N ALA A 63 25.52 -1.67 -21.90
CA ALA A 63 25.42 -1.59 -23.37
C ALA A 63 26.72 -1.08 -24.00
N HIS A 64 27.36 -0.07 -23.42
CA HIS A 64 28.67 0.45 -23.89
C HIS A 64 29.79 -0.60 -23.70
N GLY A 65 29.70 -1.46 -22.69
CA GLY A 65 30.62 -2.57 -22.46
C GLY A 65 30.39 -3.77 -23.38
N GLY A 66 29.49 -3.71 -24.34
CA GLY A 66 29.21 -4.76 -25.32
C GLY A 66 28.34 -5.93 -24.83
N ASN A 67 27.76 -5.85 -23.63
CA ASN A 67 26.83 -6.85 -23.09
C ASN A 67 25.38 -6.44 -23.32
N ALA A 68 24.92 -6.55 -24.56
CA ALA A 68 23.56 -6.19 -24.97
C ALA A 68 22.45 -6.99 -24.26
N PRO A 69 22.57 -8.32 -24.00
CA PRO A 69 21.54 -9.08 -23.26
C PRO A 69 21.32 -8.57 -21.85
N ASP A 70 22.36 -8.27 -21.08
CA ASP A 70 22.24 -7.74 -19.72
C ASP A 70 21.68 -6.30 -19.72
N ALA A 71 22.03 -5.49 -20.71
CA ALA A 71 21.45 -4.17 -20.87
C ALA A 71 19.94 -4.23 -21.15
N ALA A 72 19.48 -5.15 -22.01
CA ALA A 72 18.07 -5.35 -22.32
C ALA A 72 17.29 -5.81 -21.06
N GLU A 73 17.84 -6.71 -20.27
CA GLU A 73 17.21 -7.16 -19.01
C GLU A 73 17.08 -6.02 -17.99
N ARG A 74 18.10 -5.15 -17.89
CA ARG A 74 18.04 -3.96 -17.02
C ARG A 74 16.99 -2.95 -17.47
N ILE A 75 16.84 -2.75 -18.78
CA ILE A 75 15.78 -1.90 -19.34
C ILE A 75 14.41 -2.49 -19.00
N ARG A 76 14.21 -3.79 -19.25
CA ARG A 76 12.96 -4.48 -18.92
C ARG A 76 12.58 -4.33 -17.44
N ARG A 77 13.54 -4.47 -16.53
CA ARG A 77 13.32 -4.24 -15.08
C ARG A 77 12.94 -2.80 -14.78
N ALA A 78 13.56 -1.83 -15.44
CA ALA A 78 13.21 -0.43 -15.30
C ALA A 78 11.78 -0.14 -15.77
N GLU A 79 11.37 -0.72 -16.90
CA GLU A 79 10.01 -0.60 -17.43
C GLU A 79 8.96 -1.20 -16.49
N LEU A 80 9.22 -2.39 -15.94
CA LEU A 80 8.34 -3.03 -14.95
C LEU A 80 8.22 -2.18 -13.67
N THR A 81 9.33 -1.62 -13.21
CA THR A 81 9.35 -0.73 -12.04
C THR A 81 8.50 0.52 -12.32
N LEU A 82 8.68 1.14 -13.49
CA LEU A 82 7.92 2.33 -13.89
C LEU A 82 6.41 2.03 -13.99
N LYS A 83 6.05 0.92 -14.61
CA LYS A 83 4.65 0.48 -14.75
C LYS A 83 3.98 0.32 -13.39
N ARG A 84 4.55 -0.48 -12.50
CA ARG A 84 4.04 -0.68 -11.13
C ARG A 84 3.87 0.65 -10.39
N TYR A 85 4.82 1.53 -10.60
CA TYR A 85 4.80 2.82 -9.95
C TYR A 85 3.68 3.73 -10.44
N SER A 86 3.47 3.75 -11.76
CA SER A 86 2.36 4.48 -12.37
C SER A 86 1.01 3.97 -11.83
N GLU A 87 0.85 2.66 -11.72
CA GLU A 87 -0.35 2.02 -11.16
C GLU A 87 -0.56 2.41 -9.69
N ARG A 88 0.50 2.39 -8.87
CA ARG A 88 0.44 2.83 -7.47
C ARG A 88 -0.01 4.27 -7.31
N VAL A 89 0.54 5.16 -8.12
CA VAL A 89 0.17 6.58 -8.11
C VAL A 89 -1.29 6.75 -8.50
N THR A 90 -1.75 6.04 -9.53
CA THR A 90 -3.15 6.08 -9.97
C THR A 90 -4.08 5.65 -8.84
N VAL A 91 -3.82 4.50 -8.21
CA VAL A 91 -4.60 4.01 -7.06
C VAL A 91 -4.62 5.04 -5.92
N LEU A 92 -3.46 5.60 -5.58
CA LEU A 92 -3.36 6.60 -4.53
C LEU A 92 -4.19 7.85 -4.87
N MET A 93 -4.09 8.35 -6.09
CA MET A 93 -4.84 9.52 -6.54
C MET A 93 -6.34 9.28 -6.52
N GLU A 94 -6.81 8.12 -6.94
CA GLU A 94 -8.22 7.73 -6.90
C GLU A 94 -8.75 7.65 -5.46
N LEU A 95 -8.00 7.03 -4.55
CA LEU A 95 -8.35 6.94 -3.14
C LEU A 95 -8.38 8.31 -2.44
N LEU A 96 -7.62 9.27 -2.93
CA LEU A 96 -7.53 10.61 -2.37
C LEU A 96 -8.51 11.60 -2.99
N ALA A 97 -8.95 11.39 -4.24
CA ALA A 97 -9.82 12.30 -4.98
C ALA A 97 -11.19 12.48 -4.31
N SER A 98 -11.69 11.46 -3.62
CA SER A 98 -12.99 11.51 -2.97
C SER A 98 -12.97 10.82 -1.60
N PRO A 99 -12.89 11.58 -0.49
CA PRO A 99 -13.04 11.03 0.84
C PRO A 99 -14.38 10.31 0.98
N GLY A 100 -14.34 8.98 1.16
CA GLY A 100 -15.54 8.14 1.26
C GLY A 100 -16.01 7.49 -0.05
N ALA A 101 -15.42 7.79 -1.20
CA ALA A 101 -15.69 7.05 -2.42
C ALA A 101 -15.11 5.62 -2.33
N VAL A 102 -15.84 4.68 -2.91
CA VAL A 102 -15.37 3.31 -3.10
C VAL A 102 -14.42 3.31 -4.30
N TYR A 103 -13.26 2.67 -4.15
CA TYR A 103 -12.33 2.48 -5.27
C TYR A 103 -13.01 1.71 -6.42
N PRO A 104 -12.97 2.21 -7.66
CA PRO A 104 -13.62 1.54 -8.79
C PRO A 104 -12.82 0.30 -9.18
N LEU A 105 -13.34 -0.89 -8.85
CA LEU A 105 -12.67 -2.15 -9.16
C LEU A 105 -12.88 -2.59 -10.61
N ALA A 106 -11.82 -3.01 -11.28
CA ALA A 106 -11.82 -3.67 -12.58
C ALA A 106 -11.67 -5.20 -12.39
N GLN A 107 -12.71 -5.86 -11.89
CA GLN A 107 -12.67 -7.29 -11.59
C GLN A 107 -12.40 -8.15 -12.82
N ARG A 108 -11.49 -9.14 -12.66
CA ARG A 108 -11.13 -10.14 -13.68
C ARG A 108 -10.94 -11.50 -13.00
N ARG A 109 -11.19 -12.56 -13.76
CA ARG A 109 -10.87 -13.92 -13.29
C ARG A 109 -9.40 -14.18 -13.51
N ILE A 110 -8.65 -14.35 -12.45
CA ILE A 110 -7.19 -14.54 -12.47
C ILE A 110 -6.77 -15.74 -11.62
N ASP A 111 -5.61 -16.28 -11.94
CA ASP A 111 -4.87 -17.23 -11.11
C ASP A 111 -4.12 -16.45 -10.03
N VAL A 112 -4.70 -16.38 -8.83
CA VAL A 112 -4.11 -15.65 -7.70
C VAL A 112 -2.75 -16.21 -7.28
N PRO A 113 -2.55 -17.54 -7.13
CA PRO A 113 -1.24 -18.11 -6.90
C PRO A 113 -0.18 -17.72 -7.93
N ALA A 114 -0.50 -17.75 -9.22
CA ALA A 114 0.43 -17.36 -10.27
C ALA A 114 0.79 -15.87 -10.20
N LEU A 115 -0.20 -15.00 -9.89
CA LEU A 115 0.04 -13.57 -9.69
C LEU A 115 0.97 -13.33 -8.50
N VAL A 116 0.70 -13.97 -7.35
CA VAL A 116 1.54 -13.83 -6.15
C VAL A 116 2.95 -14.36 -6.39
N ALA A 117 3.11 -15.48 -7.08
CA ALA A 117 4.44 -16.00 -7.45
C ALA A 117 5.23 -14.98 -8.29
N THR A 118 4.58 -14.37 -9.30
CA THR A 118 5.20 -13.33 -10.13
C THR A 118 5.64 -12.10 -9.29
N LEU A 119 4.84 -11.71 -8.31
CA LEU A 119 5.20 -10.62 -7.40
C LEU A 119 6.41 -10.98 -6.53
N ILE A 120 6.44 -12.18 -5.98
CA ILE A 120 7.57 -12.69 -5.19
C ILE A 120 8.85 -12.67 -6.01
N ASP A 121 8.84 -13.27 -7.21
CA ASP A 121 10.00 -13.30 -8.11
C ASP A 121 10.54 -11.90 -8.38
N SER A 122 9.65 -10.92 -8.51
CA SER A 122 10.02 -9.54 -8.77
C SER A 122 10.63 -8.81 -7.57
N LEU A 123 10.35 -9.27 -6.34
CA LEU A 123 10.84 -8.70 -5.09
C LEU A 123 12.00 -9.50 -4.49
N GLU A 124 12.32 -10.68 -5.04
CA GLU A 124 13.35 -11.57 -4.53
C GLU A 124 14.73 -10.91 -4.44
N GLN A 125 15.08 -10.10 -5.44
CA GLN A 125 16.33 -9.35 -5.42
C GLN A 125 16.35 -8.29 -4.31
N GLU A 126 15.25 -7.57 -4.09
CA GLU A 126 15.15 -6.58 -3.01
C GLU A 126 15.21 -7.26 -1.64
N ALA A 127 14.51 -8.36 -1.45
CA ALA A 127 14.57 -9.18 -0.24
C ALA A 127 15.98 -9.69 0.01
N GLY A 128 16.64 -10.24 -1.02
CA GLY A 128 18.01 -10.75 -0.93
C GLY A 128 19.04 -9.69 -0.54
N THR A 129 18.92 -8.44 -1.05
CA THR A 129 19.80 -7.34 -0.64
C THR A 129 19.63 -6.93 0.82
N ARG A 130 18.49 -7.24 1.41
CA ARG A 130 18.16 -7.01 2.82
C ARG A 130 18.43 -8.24 3.71
N GLY A 131 18.84 -9.37 3.12
CA GLY A 131 19.05 -10.64 3.83
C GLY A 131 17.75 -11.32 4.25
N ILE A 132 16.62 -11.02 3.59
CA ILE A 132 15.30 -11.55 3.90
C ILE A 132 15.01 -12.76 3.00
N ALA A 133 14.67 -13.91 3.58
CA ALA A 133 14.21 -15.08 2.85
C ALA A 133 12.71 -14.96 2.54
N LEU A 134 12.32 -14.93 1.26
CA LEU A 134 10.91 -14.97 0.84
C LEU A 134 10.46 -16.41 0.61
N ARG A 135 9.23 -16.74 1.06
CA ARG A 135 8.60 -18.05 0.88
C ARG A 135 7.15 -17.92 0.47
N LEU A 136 6.72 -18.80 -0.44
CA LEU A 136 5.31 -18.95 -0.79
C LEU A 136 4.83 -20.33 -0.36
N GLU A 137 3.84 -20.36 0.51
CA GLU A 137 3.12 -21.55 0.91
C GLU A 137 1.67 -21.46 0.37
N ARG A 138 1.23 -22.49 -0.33
CA ARG A 138 -0.11 -22.52 -0.91
C ARG A 138 -0.75 -23.88 -0.68
N ASP A 139 -2.02 -23.86 -0.37
CA ASP A 139 -2.85 -25.03 -0.44
C ASP A 139 -3.33 -25.21 -1.90
N GLU A 140 -2.69 -26.15 -2.62
CA GLU A 140 -3.00 -26.41 -4.04
C GLU A 140 -4.45 -26.88 -4.24
N ALA A 141 -5.04 -27.60 -3.27
CA ALA A 141 -6.41 -28.05 -3.35
C ALA A 141 -7.41 -26.88 -3.25
N ALA A 142 -7.06 -25.85 -2.48
CA ALA A 142 -7.91 -24.69 -2.24
C ALA A 142 -7.92 -23.68 -3.40
N PHE A 143 -6.85 -23.63 -4.21
CA PHE A 143 -6.67 -22.62 -5.27
C PHE A 143 -6.75 -23.20 -6.71
N GLY A 144 -7.41 -24.32 -6.91
CA GLY A 144 -7.60 -24.92 -8.24
C GLY A 144 -8.48 -24.13 -9.20
N ALA A 145 -9.08 -23.01 -8.77
CA ALA A 145 -9.98 -22.19 -9.59
C ALA A 145 -9.51 -20.74 -9.67
N LEU A 146 -9.83 -20.07 -10.80
CA LEU A 146 -9.62 -18.64 -10.96
C LEU A 146 -10.51 -17.86 -9.98
N ARG A 147 -9.97 -16.78 -9.41
CA ARG A 147 -10.70 -15.87 -8.51
C ARG A 147 -11.05 -14.56 -9.22
N SER A 148 -12.26 -14.06 -8.95
CA SER A 148 -12.68 -12.74 -9.45
C SER A 148 -12.12 -11.66 -8.54
N VAL A 149 -11.14 -10.91 -9.03
CA VAL A 149 -10.50 -9.82 -8.29
C VAL A 149 -9.96 -8.77 -9.26
N ASP A 150 -9.79 -7.55 -8.81
CA ASP A 150 -9.02 -6.54 -9.54
C ASP A 150 -7.53 -6.83 -9.36
N PRO A 151 -6.80 -7.21 -10.43
CA PRO A 151 -5.40 -7.59 -10.31
C PRO A 151 -4.53 -6.42 -9.83
N VAL A 152 -4.78 -5.18 -10.29
CA VAL A 152 -3.98 -4.01 -9.91
C VAL A 152 -4.18 -3.68 -8.43
N ALA A 153 -5.43 -3.68 -7.95
CA ALA A 153 -5.74 -3.46 -6.55
C ALA A 153 -5.14 -4.55 -5.66
N PHE A 154 -5.22 -5.81 -6.10
CA PHE A 154 -4.70 -6.94 -5.36
C PHE A 154 -3.16 -6.94 -5.30
N GLU A 155 -2.48 -6.71 -6.44
CA GLU A 155 -1.02 -6.53 -6.48
C GLU A 155 -0.58 -5.43 -5.51
N GLN A 156 -1.29 -4.29 -5.50
CA GLN A 156 -1.00 -3.19 -4.60
C GLN A 156 -1.15 -3.57 -3.11
N VAL A 157 -2.14 -4.42 -2.78
CA VAL A 157 -2.32 -4.95 -1.41
C VAL A 157 -1.09 -5.78 -1.01
N ILE A 158 -0.70 -6.76 -1.83
CA ILE A 158 0.42 -7.65 -1.53
C ILE A 158 1.74 -6.88 -1.47
N ASP A 159 2.00 -6.00 -2.43
CA ASP A 159 3.20 -5.15 -2.45
C ASP A 159 3.33 -4.31 -1.17
N ASN A 160 2.24 -3.68 -0.71
CA ASN A 160 2.27 -2.89 0.51
C ASN A 160 2.57 -3.73 1.74
N LEU A 161 1.99 -4.93 1.85
CA LEU A 161 2.25 -5.83 2.97
C LEU A 161 3.70 -6.34 2.97
N LEU A 162 4.23 -6.75 1.81
CA LEU A 162 5.62 -7.20 1.67
C LEU A 162 6.62 -6.08 1.96
N LEU A 163 6.41 -4.89 1.39
CA LEU A 163 7.28 -3.75 1.65
C LEU A 163 7.21 -3.27 3.10
N ASN A 164 6.05 -3.44 3.76
CA ASN A 164 5.93 -3.19 5.18
C ASN A 164 6.81 -4.15 5.99
N ALA A 165 6.76 -5.45 5.69
CA ALA A 165 7.62 -6.45 6.30
C ALA A 165 9.11 -6.14 6.05
N PHE A 166 9.52 -5.75 4.84
CA PHE A 166 10.91 -5.45 4.52
C PHE A 166 11.46 -4.19 5.21
N LYS A 167 10.61 -3.19 5.43
CA LYS A 167 11.05 -1.89 5.95
C LYS A 167 10.97 -1.79 7.47
N HIS A 168 10.02 -2.45 8.07
CA HIS A 168 9.63 -2.16 9.45
C HIS A 168 9.83 -3.31 10.41
N SER A 169 9.88 -4.53 9.94
CA SER A 169 9.93 -5.69 10.85
C SER A 169 11.34 -6.01 11.35
N GLY A 170 12.38 -5.72 10.56
CA GLY A 170 13.73 -6.25 10.79
C GLY A 170 13.76 -7.77 10.66
N ALA A 171 12.86 -8.34 9.89
CA ALA A 171 12.70 -9.78 9.69
C ALA A 171 13.89 -10.40 8.94
N SER A 172 14.13 -11.66 9.22
CA SER A 172 15.03 -12.53 8.44
C SER A 172 14.27 -13.40 7.42
N ALA A 173 12.97 -13.59 7.65
CA ALA A 173 12.10 -14.35 6.75
C ALA A 173 10.72 -13.71 6.65
N VAL A 174 10.13 -13.76 5.44
CA VAL A 174 8.76 -13.38 5.17
C VAL A 174 8.09 -14.51 4.40
N THR A 175 6.97 -14.99 4.92
CA THR A 175 6.20 -16.08 4.32
C THR A 175 4.83 -15.56 3.89
N ILE A 176 4.47 -15.84 2.63
CA ILE A 176 3.13 -15.60 2.11
C ILE A 176 2.39 -16.92 2.10
N ARG A 177 1.21 -16.98 2.75
CA ARG A 177 0.33 -18.16 2.73
C ARG A 177 -0.95 -17.85 2.01
N LEU A 178 -1.32 -18.75 1.11
CA LEU A 178 -2.58 -18.73 0.39
C LEU A 178 -3.44 -19.88 0.89
N ALA A 179 -4.63 -19.58 1.40
CA ALA A 179 -5.60 -20.55 1.86
C ALA A 179 -7.02 -20.17 1.41
N ALA A 180 -7.86 -21.15 1.20
CA ALA A 180 -9.28 -20.92 0.95
C ALA A 180 -10.10 -21.71 1.98
N ASP A 181 -11.17 -21.09 2.46
CA ASP A 181 -12.17 -21.64 3.38
C ASP A 181 -13.55 -21.48 2.74
N ASP A 182 -14.57 -22.07 3.39
CA ASP A 182 -15.97 -21.99 2.96
C ASP A 182 -16.42 -20.55 2.66
N GLY A 183 -16.46 -20.19 1.36
CA GLY A 183 -16.97 -18.91 0.87
C GLY A 183 -16.00 -17.72 0.91
N ALA A 184 -14.73 -17.92 1.27
CA ALA A 184 -13.70 -16.90 1.26
C ALA A 184 -12.32 -17.48 0.97
N TRP A 185 -11.43 -16.70 0.39
CA TRP A 185 -10.02 -17.02 0.29
C TRP A 185 -9.19 -16.00 1.06
N ARG A 186 -8.02 -16.44 1.54
CA ARG A 186 -7.17 -15.67 2.41
C ARG A 186 -5.76 -15.59 1.89
N VAL A 187 -5.16 -14.43 2.08
CA VAL A 187 -3.72 -14.23 1.94
C VAL A 187 -3.18 -13.78 3.27
N GLN A 188 -2.17 -14.48 3.76
CA GLN A 188 -1.43 -14.10 4.95
C GLN A 188 -0.02 -13.72 4.56
N VAL A 189 0.48 -12.62 5.11
CA VAL A 189 1.88 -12.21 5.04
C VAL A 189 2.40 -12.23 6.46
N GLU A 190 3.30 -13.17 6.73
CA GLU A 190 3.95 -13.37 8.03
C GLU A 190 5.40 -12.93 7.97
N ASP A 191 5.83 -12.18 8.95
CA ASP A 191 7.23 -11.82 9.20
C ASP A 191 7.67 -12.29 10.59
N ASP A 192 8.96 -12.66 10.73
CA ASP A 192 9.60 -13.05 11.98
C ASP A 192 10.26 -11.87 12.72
N GLY A 193 9.80 -10.66 12.48
CA GLY A 193 10.44 -9.43 12.93
C GLY A 193 10.09 -8.97 14.34
N SER A 194 10.22 -7.66 14.56
CA SER A 194 10.06 -7.04 15.89
C SER A 194 8.65 -7.09 16.45
N GLY A 195 7.64 -7.35 15.61
CA GLY A 195 6.24 -7.32 16.00
C GLY A 195 5.71 -5.92 16.33
N ILE A 196 4.42 -5.87 16.66
CA ILE A 196 3.65 -4.64 16.86
C ILE A 196 2.98 -4.68 18.23
N ALA A 197 3.18 -3.63 19.02
CA ALA A 197 2.56 -3.51 20.34
C ALA A 197 1.02 -3.48 20.24
N PRO A 198 0.27 -4.11 21.18
CA PRO A 198 -1.20 -4.16 21.12
C PRO A 198 -1.87 -2.79 21.02
N ALA A 199 -1.28 -1.76 21.62
CA ALA A 199 -1.80 -0.39 21.57
C ALA A 199 -1.73 0.22 20.15
N ASP A 200 -0.81 -0.23 19.31
CA ASP A 200 -0.60 0.29 17.96
C ASP A 200 -1.34 -0.52 16.89
N GLN A 201 -1.74 -1.78 17.16
CA GLN A 201 -2.33 -2.68 16.15
C GLN A 201 -3.59 -2.15 15.48
N ARG A 202 -4.40 -1.35 16.18
CA ARG A 202 -5.56 -0.68 15.55
C ARG A 202 -5.14 0.58 14.79
N ARG A 203 -4.17 1.30 15.31
CA ARG A 203 -3.72 2.58 14.76
C ARG A 203 -2.94 2.45 13.45
N ILE A 204 -2.21 1.35 13.25
CA ILE A 204 -1.41 1.14 12.03
C ILE A 204 -2.22 1.15 10.74
N PHE A 205 -3.54 0.93 10.80
CA PHE A 205 -4.45 1.00 9.66
C PHE A 205 -5.03 2.40 9.44
N GLU A 206 -4.80 3.32 10.35
CA GLU A 206 -5.23 4.71 10.20
C GLU A 206 -4.31 5.45 9.23
N LYS A 207 -4.85 6.46 8.59
CA LYS A 207 -4.11 7.31 7.67
C LYS A 207 -2.98 8.05 8.41
N PHE A 208 -1.75 7.97 7.86
CA PHE A 208 -0.53 8.56 8.44
C PHE A 208 -0.07 7.96 9.77
N ALA A 209 -0.58 6.82 10.15
CA ALA A 209 -0.12 6.13 11.34
C ALA A 209 1.26 5.53 11.10
N VAL A 210 2.22 5.90 11.94
CA VAL A 210 3.53 5.29 12.05
C VAL A 210 3.64 4.73 13.47
N ALA A 211 4.06 3.46 13.59
CA ALA A 211 4.24 2.86 14.92
C ALA A 211 5.30 3.64 15.69
N ALA A 212 5.07 3.85 17.00
CA ALA A 212 5.88 4.71 17.85
C ALA A 212 7.37 4.31 17.92
N HIS A 213 7.70 3.09 17.58
CA HIS A 213 9.06 2.52 17.60
C HIS A 213 9.72 2.42 16.21
N SER A 214 9.05 2.89 15.15
CA SER A 214 9.66 2.93 13.81
C SER A 214 10.75 4.01 13.77
N ALA A 215 11.91 3.68 13.18
CA ALA A 215 13.00 4.63 13.00
C ALA A 215 12.51 5.88 12.24
N ARG A 216 13.01 7.07 12.63
CA ARG A 216 12.67 8.33 11.96
C ARG A 216 12.98 8.21 10.47
N GLY A 217 11.95 8.30 9.61
CA GLY A 217 12.05 8.15 8.16
C GLY A 217 11.53 6.84 7.58
N ALA A 218 10.95 5.97 8.39
CA ALA A 218 10.57 4.61 8.04
C ALA A 218 9.22 4.49 7.28
N GLY A 219 8.71 5.52 6.65
CA GLY A 219 7.53 5.40 5.79
C GLY A 219 6.48 6.49 6.02
N THR A 220 5.54 6.59 5.10
CA THR A 220 4.50 7.65 5.06
C THR A 220 3.26 7.33 5.90
N GLY A 221 3.15 6.11 6.42
CA GLY A 221 1.94 5.64 7.11
C GLY A 221 0.71 5.50 6.20
N LEU A 222 0.92 5.45 4.88
CA LEU A 222 -0.18 5.27 3.91
C LEU A 222 -0.36 3.82 3.46
N GLY A 223 0.68 2.99 3.51
CA GLY A 223 0.66 1.63 2.95
C GLY A 223 -0.48 0.77 3.52
N LEU A 224 -0.59 0.64 4.84
CA LEU A 224 -1.65 -0.17 5.46
C LEU A 224 -3.04 0.48 5.35
N TRP A 225 -3.12 1.80 5.29
CA TRP A 225 -4.37 2.49 4.99
C TRP A 225 -4.85 2.20 3.57
N ILE A 226 -3.95 2.22 2.56
CA ILE A 226 -4.26 1.82 1.18
C ILE A 226 -4.75 0.37 1.14
N VAL A 227 -4.05 -0.55 1.81
CA VAL A 227 -4.46 -1.95 1.93
C VAL A 227 -5.89 -2.04 2.46
N THR A 228 -6.19 -1.34 3.57
CA THR A 228 -7.53 -1.34 4.17
C THR A 228 -8.59 -0.87 3.17
N ARG A 229 -8.33 0.22 2.45
CA ARG A 229 -9.27 0.79 1.47
C ARG A 229 -9.52 -0.14 0.28
N LEU A 230 -8.47 -0.74 -0.27
CA LEU A 230 -8.57 -1.67 -1.40
C LEU A 230 -9.26 -2.97 -1.00
N VAL A 231 -8.90 -3.53 0.16
CA VAL A 231 -9.53 -4.74 0.70
C VAL A 231 -11.02 -4.51 0.97
N GLN A 232 -11.40 -3.37 1.56
CA GLN A 232 -12.80 -2.98 1.73
C GLN A 232 -13.54 -2.81 0.40
N ALA A 233 -12.91 -2.21 -0.60
CA ALA A 233 -13.49 -2.11 -1.94
C ALA A 233 -13.76 -3.50 -2.56
N MET A 234 -12.87 -4.48 -2.33
CA MET A 234 -13.04 -5.87 -2.74
C MET A 234 -14.05 -6.65 -1.87
N GLY A 235 -14.73 -6.00 -0.92
CA GLY A 235 -15.68 -6.64 0.00
C GLY A 235 -15.02 -7.48 1.09
N GLY A 236 -13.70 -7.39 1.23
CA GLY A 236 -12.91 -8.18 2.16
C GLY A 236 -12.64 -7.48 3.50
N THR A 237 -11.83 -8.14 4.31
CA THR A 237 -11.35 -7.66 5.61
C THR A 237 -9.85 -7.86 5.75
N ILE A 238 -9.19 -7.00 6.53
CA ILE A 238 -7.80 -7.16 6.95
C ILE A 238 -7.71 -7.20 8.46
N ALA A 239 -6.86 -8.09 8.97
CA ALA A 239 -6.54 -8.22 10.38
C ALA A 239 -5.04 -8.37 10.57
N VAL A 240 -4.55 -8.10 11.80
CA VAL A 240 -3.18 -8.35 12.22
C VAL A 240 -3.17 -9.15 13.52
N ASP A 241 -2.34 -10.18 13.57
CA ASP A 241 -1.95 -10.87 14.79
C ASP A 241 -0.44 -10.64 14.99
N SER A 242 -0.07 -10.00 16.09
CA SER A 242 1.31 -9.61 16.33
C SER A 242 1.57 -9.41 17.82
N ALA A 243 2.81 -9.67 18.23
CA ALA A 243 3.28 -9.32 19.58
C ALA A 243 4.74 -8.88 19.49
N PRO A 244 5.19 -7.95 20.37
CA PRO A 244 6.58 -7.53 20.42
C PRO A 244 7.55 -8.72 20.51
N GLY A 245 8.52 -8.78 19.57
CA GLY A 245 9.51 -9.85 19.46
C GLY A 245 9.02 -11.17 18.87
N ARG A 246 7.77 -11.23 18.38
CA ARG A 246 7.20 -12.45 17.74
C ARG A 246 6.86 -12.28 16.26
N GLY A 247 7.20 -11.13 15.67
CA GLY A 247 6.81 -10.82 14.31
C GLY A 247 5.34 -10.45 14.16
N SER A 248 4.83 -10.46 12.93
CA SER A 248 3.45 -10.09 12.61
C SER A 248 2.87 -11.00 11.53
N ILE A 249 1.58 -11.28 11.62
CA ILE A 249 0.79 -11.97 10.60
C ILE A 249 -0.32 -11.01 10.16
N PHE A 250 -0.23 -10.50 8.94
CA PHE A 250 -1.31 -9.75 8.32
C PHE A 250 -2.18 -10.72 7.51
N THR A 251 -3.47 -10.76 7.80
CA THR A 251 -4.45 -11.64 7.13
C THR A 251 -5.43 -10.79 6.34
N VAL A 252 -5.44 -10.95 5.02
CA VAL A 252 -6.46 -10.41 4.12
C VAL A 252 -7.42 -11.54 3.78
N SER A 253 -8.71 -11.33 4.02
CA SER A 253 -9.79 -12.28 3.67
C SER A 253 -10.70 -11.63 2.64
N ILE A 254 -10.89 -12.28 1.50
CA ILE A 254 -11.75 -11.78 0.41
C ILE A 254 -12.85 -12.83 0.18
N PRO A 255 -14.14 -12.45 0.24
CA PRO A 255 -15.22 -13.37 -0.03
C PRO A 255 -15.13 -13.90 -1.47
N GLU A 256 -15.45 -15.18 -1.66
CA GLU A 256 -15.69 -15.68 -3.00
C GLU A 256 -16.89 -14.92 -3.56
N GLY A 257 -16.65 -14.09 -4.56
CA GLY A 257 -17.71 -13.32 -5.19
C GLY A 257 -18.79 -14.31 -5.69
N ASN A 258 -20.02 -14.10 -5.27
CA ASN A 258 -21.14 -14.69 -5.98
C ASN A 258 -21.00 -14.26 -7.44
N ASP A 259 -20.93 -15.19 -8.35
CA ASP A 259 -20.98 -15.01 -9.83
C ASP A 259 -22.35 -14.41 -10.21
N MET A 260 -22.74 -13.29 -9.62
CA MET A 260 -23.95 -12.53 -9.91
C MET A 260 -23.65 -11.52 -11.01
N GLY A 261 -23.40 -12.00 -12.24
CA GLY A 261 -23.23 -11.04 -13.34
C GLY A 261 -22.81 -11.56 -14.70
N ALA A 262 -22.86 -12.85 -14.97
CA ALA A 262 -22.70 -13.36 -16.33
C ALA A 262 -24.05 -13.76 -16.93
N ASN A 263 -25.06 -12.87 -16.86
CA ASN A 263 -26.26 -13.05 -17.67
C ASN A 263 -27.03 -11.72 -17.81
N ARG A 264 -26.53 -10.84 -18.69
CA ARG A 264 -27.38 -9.93 -19.49
C ARG A 264 -26.59 -9.35 -20.66
#